data_5a50cb68fa550c4ed00e03441f718d72
#
_entry.id   5a50cb68fa550c4ed00e03441f718d72
#
_cell.length_a   1.000
_cell.length_b   1.000
_cell.length_c   1.000
_cell.angle_alpha   90.00
_cell.angle_beta   90.00
_cell.angle_gamma   90.00
#
_symmetry.space_group_name_H-M   'P 1'
#
loop_
_entity.id
_entity.type
_entity.pdbx_description
1 polymer ?
#
loop_
_entity_poly.entity_id
_entity_poly.type
_entity_poly.pdbx_seq_one_letter_code
_entity_poly.pdbx_strand_id
1 'polypeptide(L)'
;MWSFRGANEKNKLLLINYKKSLQYSNVNKDTIKAYQKDVYGFMLWLQDKNIDTLDATVDDLSEYMNSLDISKGRRERILVSLNRFYELNKKNKKIKINIVEKYRNR
;
A
#
# COMPACT_ATOMS: atom_id res chain seq x y z
N MET A 1 -18.39 -4.88 -9.37
CA MET A 1 -17.61 -4.93 -8.11
C MET A 1 -16.13 -4.94 -8.41
N TRP A 2 -15.37 -4.09 -7.76
CA TRP A 2 -13.91 -4.07 -7.92
C TRP A 2 -13.31 -5.34 -7.33
N SER A 3 -12.46 -6.01 -8.11
CA SER A 3 -11.75 -7.21 -7.68
C SER A 3 -10.24 -6.96 -7.78
N PHE A 4 -9.47 -7.70 -7.01
CA PHE A 4 -8.00 -7.57 -6.98
C PHE A 4 -7.33 -8.37 -8.10
N ARG A 5 -7.82 -8.21 -9.33
CA ARG A 5 -7.28 -8.92 -10.49
C ARG A 5 -5.79 -8.65 -10.63
N GLY A 6 -5.04 -9.69 -10.91
CA GLY A 6 -3.59 -9.59 -11.06
C GLY A 6 -2.81 -9.68 -9.76
N ALA A 7 -3.45 -9.44 -8.61
CA ALA A 7 -2.77 -9.64 -7.32
C ALA A 7 -2.66 -11.14 -7.02
N ASN A 8 -1.49 -11.57 -6.55
CA ASN A 8 -1.31 -12.95 -6.12
C ASN A 8 -2.08 -13.20 -4.81
N GLU A 9 -2.19 -14.46 -4.39
CA GLU A 9 -2.98 -14.83 -3.21
C GLU A 9 -2.51 -14.12 -1.94
N LYS A 10 -1.22 -14.01 -1.74
CA LYS A 10 -0.66 -13.33 -0.57
C LYS A 10 -1.08 -11.86 -0.55
N ASN A 11 -0.98 -11.18 -1.69
CA ASN A 11 -1.38 -9.77 -1.81
C ASN A 11 -2.87 -9.58 -1.62
N LYS A 12 -3.70 -10.50 -2.15
CA LYS A 12 -5.15 -10.46 -1.93
C LYS A 12 -5.50 -10.53 -0.46
N LEU A 13 -4.85 -11.42 0.29
CA LEU A 13 -5.07 -11.55 1.73
C LEU A 13 -4.64 -10.29 2.48
N LEU A 14 -3.52 -9.69 2.09
CA LEU A 14 -3.07 -8.44 2.68
C LEU A 14 -4.07 -7.31 2.46
N LEU A 15 -4.66 -7.24 1.26
CA LEU A 15 -5.68 -6.23 0.95
C LEU A 15 -6.97 -6.46 1.73
N ILE A 16 -7.38 -7.70 1.93
CA ILE A 16 -8.55 -8.05 2.73
C ILE A 16 -8.34 -7.63 4.19
N ASN A 17 -7.18 -7.94 4.75
CA ASN A 17 -6.84 -7.55 6.12
C ASN A 17 -6.79 -6.03 6.27
N TYR A 18 -6.27 -5.33 5.28
CA TYR A 18 -6.23 -3.88 5.26
C TYR A 18 -7.65 -3.30 5.29
N LYS A 19 -8.55 -3.83 4.46
CA LYS A 19 -9.96 -3.44 4.45
C LYS A 19 -10.59 -3.59 5.82
N LYS A 20 -10.40 -4.75 6.45
CA LYS A 20 -10.95 -5.02 7.78
C LYS A 20 -10.46 -4.02 8.82
N SER A 21 -9.18 -3.68 8.79
CA SER A 21 -8.58 -2.69 9.67
C SER A 21 -9.22 -1.31 9.48
N LEU A 22 -9.42 -0.91 8.23
CA LEU A 22 -10.03 0.38 7.91
C LEU A 22 -11.49 0.41 8.36
N GLN A 23 -12.24 -0.68 8.16
CA GLN A 23 -13.62 -0.81 8.62
C GLN A 23 -13.69 -0.71 10.15
N TYR A 24 -12.79 -1.37 10.84
CA TYR A 24 -12.73 -1.33 12.30
C TYR A 24 -12.49 0.10 12.80
N SER A 25 -11.74 0.89 12.06
CA SER A 25 -11.45 2.29 12.40
C SER A 25 -12.52 3.27 11.90
N ASN A 26 -13.67 2.76 11.45
CA ASN A 26 -14.80 3.56 10.95
C ASN A 26 -14.46 4.44 9.75
N VAL A 27 -13.52 4.01 8.92
CA VAL A 27 -13.21 4.71 7.68
C VAL A 27 -14.36 4.51 6.70
N ASN A 28 -14.72 5.56 6.01
CA ASN A 28 -15.83 5.55 5.07
C ASN A 28 -15.56 4.62 3.89
N LYS A 29 -16.62 4.00 3.39
CA LYS A 29 -16.59 2.97 2.35
C LYS A 29 -15.84 3.40 1.08
N ASP A 30 -16.08 4.62 0.63
CA ASP A 30 -15.44 5.13 -0.59
C ASP A 30 -13.94 5.38 -0.36
N THR A 31 -13.58 5.82 0.83
CA THR A 31 -12.19 6.03 1.21
C THR A 31 -11.45 4.70 1.32
N ILE A 32 -12.09 3.67 1.89
CA ILE A 32 -11.52 2.31 1.95
C ILE A 32 -11.19 1.82 0.55
N LYS A 33 -12.14 1.97 -0.38
CA LYS A 33 -11.95 1.55 -1.76
C LYS A 33 -10.76 2.28 -2.41
N ALA A 34 -10.68 3.60 -2.21
CA ALA A 34 -9.57 4.40 -2.74
C ALA A 34 -8.22 3.96 -2.15
N TYR A 35 -8.17 3.75 -0.85
CA TYR A 35 -6.95 3.32 -0.17
C TYR A 35 -6.51 1.93 -0.64
N GLN A 36 -7.44 0.99 -0.79
CA GLN A 36 -7.11 -0.33 -1.30
C GLN A 36 -6.55 -0.26 -2.73
N LYS A 37 -7.13 0.57 -3.57
CA LYS A 37 -6.65 0.76 -4.94
C LYS A 37 -5.23 1.32 -4.98
N ASP A 38 -4.93 2.25 -4.10
CA ASP A 38 -3.58 2.84 -4.03
C ASP A 38 -2.54 1.77 -3.66
N VAL A 39 -2.84 0.95 -2.65
CA VAL A 39 -1.95 -0.14 -2.23
C VAL A 39 -1.83 -1.20 -3.34
N TYR A 40 -2.95 -1.55 -3.95
CA TYR A 40 -3.01 -2.50 -5.06
C TYR A 40 -2.10 -2.08 -6.22
N GLY A 41 -2.10 -0.79 -6.58
CA GLY A 41 -1.23 -0.28 -7.63
C GLY A 41 0.25 -0.53 -7.34
N PHE A 42 0.68 -0.29 -6.12
CA PHE A 42 2.06 -0.55 -5.70
C PHE A 42 2.37 -2.04 -5.71
N MET A 43 1.42 -2.87 -5.23
CA MET A 43 1.58 -4.33 -5.23
C MET A 43 1.82 -4.88 -6.63
N LEU A 44 1.05 -4.43 -7.62
CA LEU A 44 1.22 -4.89 -9.01
C LEU A 44 2.57 -4.46 -9.57
N TRP A 45 2.99 -3.24 -9.28
CA TRP A 45 4.29 -2.74 -9.72
C TRP A 45 5.42 -3.60 -9.14
N LEU A 46 5.32 -3.96 -7.86
CA LEU A 46 6.29 -4.83 -7.18
C LEU A 46 6.26 -6.26 -7.76
N GLN A 47 5.07 -6.80 -8.01
CA GLN A 47 4.94 -8.15 -8.59
C GLN A 47 5.65 -8.26 -9.95
N ASP A 48 5.55 -7.22 -10.78
CA ASP A 48 6.24 -7.19 -12.06
C ASP A 48 7.77 -7.26 -11.91
N LYS A 49 8.27 -6.87 -10.76
CA LYS A 49 9.70 -6.92 -10.41
C LYS A 49 10.06 -8.13 -9.56
N ASN A 50 9.10 -9.03 -9.32
CA ASN A 50 9.27 -10.20 -8.45
C ASN A 50 9.65 -9.82 -7.02
N ILE A 51 9.08 -8.72 -6.52
CA ILE A 51 9.31 -8.24 -5.15
C ILE A 51 8.04 -8.48 -4.33
N ASP A 52 8.17 -9.15 -3.20
CA ASP A 52 7.09 -9.33 -2.24
C ASP A 52 6.76 -7.97 -1.61
N THR A 53 5.47 -7.65 -1.49
CA THR A 53 5.04 -6.36 -0.96
C THR A 53 5.59 -6.06 0.44
N LEU A 54 5.73 -7.08 1.27
CA LEU A 54 6.27 -6.92 2.63
C LEU A 54 7.80 -6.81 2.65
N ASP A 55 8.46 -7.14 1.55
CA ASP A 55 9.92 -7.02 1.40
C ASP A 55 10.34 -5.75 0.64
N ALA A 56 9.38 -4.94 0.22
CA ALA A 56 9.68 -3.70 -0.50
C ALA A 56 10.56 -2.78 0.35
N THR A 57 11.52 -2.13 -0.31
CA THR A 57 12.46 -1.22 0.34
C THR A 57 12.05 0.24 0.11
N VAL A 58 12.72 1.15 0.84
CA VAL A 58 12.55 2.59 0.62
C VAL A 58 12.90 2.96 -0.82
N ASP A 59 13.93 2.33 -1.39
CA ASP A 59 14.34 2.59 -2.77
C ASP A 59 13.26 2.13 -3.76
N ASP A 60 12.62 1.00 -3.50
CA ASP A 60 11.49 0.53 -4.32
C ASP A 60 10.36 1.54 -4.31
N LEU A 61 10.01 2.06 -3.12
CA LEU A 61 8.97 3.06 -2.99
C LEU A 61 9.32 4.35 -3.73
N SER A 62 10.58 4.79 -3.59
CA SER A 62 11.06 5.99 -4.29
C SER A 62 10.95 5.83 -5.80
N GLU A 63 11.38 4.68 -6.33
CA GLU A 63 11.30 4.38 -7.76
C GLU A 63 9.85 4.37 -8.24
N TYR A 64 8.95 3.73 -7.48
CA TYR A 64 7.54 3.71 -7.81
C TYR A 64 6.95 5.12 -7.85
N MET A 65 7.17 5.90 -6.78
CA MET A 65 6.64 7.26 -6.70
C MET A 65 7.17 8.15 -7.83
N ASN A 66 8.44 7.98 -8.21
CA ASN A 66 9.04 8.73 -9.32
C ASN A 66 8.50 8.32 -10.67
N SER A 67 7.94 7.11 -10.80
CA SER A 67 7.36 6.62 -12.06
C SER A 67 5.95 7.19 -12.32
N LEU A 68 5.32 7.79 -11.30
CA LEU A 68 3.94 8.25 -11.40
C LEU A 68 3.87 9.68 -11.93
N ASP A 69 3.03 9.88 -12.95
CA ASP A 69 2.73 11.20 -13.50
C ASP A 69 1.36 11.63 -12.99
N ILE A 70 1.34 12.14 -11.76
CA ILE A 70 0.11 12.49 -11.05
C ILE A 70 0.28 13.81 -10.30
N SER A 71 -0.85 14.39 -9.87
CA SER A 71 -0.85 15.63 -9.10
C SER A 71 -0.20 15.43 -7.72
N LYS A 72 0.24 16.52 -7.12
CA LYS A 72 0.82 16.53 -5.78
C LYS A 72 -0.18 15.98 -4.75
N GLY A 73 -1.45 16.38 -4.84
CA GLY A 73 -2.47 15.92 -3.92
C GLY A 73 -2.72 14.42 -3.99
N ARG A 74 -2.75 13.87 -5.22
CA ARG A 74 -2.91 12.44 -5.40
C ARG A 74 -1.69 11.67 -4.92
N ARG A 75 -0.50 12.20 -5.15
CA ARG A 75 0.76 11.63 -4.66
C ARG A 75 0.72 11.52 -3.14
N GLU A 76 0.28 12.56 -2.46
CA GLU A 76 0.16 12.57 -1.01
C GLU A 76 -0.86 11.55 -0.51
N ARG A 77 -2.00 11.42 -1.19
CA ARG A 77 -3.01 10.41 -0.82
C ARG A 77 -2.45 8.99 -0.93
N ILE A 78 -1.69 8.70 -1.99
CA ILE A 78 -1.07 7.39 -2.17
C ILE A 78 -0.12 7.10 -1.00
N LEU A 79 0.67 8.08 -0.60
CA LEU A 79 1.59 7.91 0.54
C LEU A 79 0.83 7.68 1.85
N VAL A 80 -0.30 8.36 2.05
CA VAL A 80 -1.16 8.12 3.23
C VAL A 80 -1.71 6.69 3.21
N SER A 81 -2.20 6.23 2.06
CA SER A 81 -2.72 4.87 1.90
C SER A 81 -1.67 3.82 2.21
N LEU A 82 -0.47 3.99 1.63
CA LEU A 82 0.64 3.06 1.83
C LEU A 82 1.14 3.10 3.28
N ASN A 83 1.18 4.29 3.88
CA ASN A 83 1.61 4.43 5.27
C ASN A 83 0.71 3.63 6.21
N ARG A 84 -0.61 3.74 6.04
CA ARG A 84 -1.56 2.99 6.87
C ARG A 84 -1.40 1.48 6.67
N PHE A 85 -1.18 1.06 5.44
CA PHE A 85 -0.97 -0.36 5.11
C PHE A 85 0.29 -0.93 5.77
N TYR A 86 1.42 -0.25 5.61
CA TYR A 86 2.68 -0.72 6.20
C TYR A 86 2.68 -0.62 7.72
N GLU A 87 2.03 0.41 8.28
CA GLU A 87 1.88 0.53 9.73
C GLU A 87 1.06 -0.62 10.32
N LEU A 88 -0.02 -1.03 9.64
CA LEU A 88 -0.81 -2.18 10.03
C LEU A 88 0.05 -3.45 10.07
N ASN A 89 0.85 -3.68 9.03
CA ASN A 89 1.67 -4.88 8.92
C ASN A 89 2.82 -4.86 9.94
N LYS A 90 3.33 -3.68 10.28
CA LYS A 90 4.31 -3.51 11.35
C LYS A 90 3.69 -3.86 12.70
N LYS A 91 2.48 -3.35 12.97
CA LYS A 91 1.73 -3.64 14.20
C LYS A 91 1.45 -5.14 14.33
N ASN A 92 1.17 -5.81 13.22
CA ASN A 92 0.93 -7.25 13.18
C ASN A 92 2.22 -8.08 13.18
N LYS A 93 3.36 -7.43 13.35
CA LYS A 93 4.68 -8.06 13.45
C LYS A 93 5.11 -8.82 12.19
N LYS A 94 4.53 -8.47 11.04
CA LYS A 94 4.90 -9.06 9.74
C LYS A 94 6.13 -8.38 9.15
N ILE A 95 6.39 -7.13 9.53
CA ILE A 95 7.56 -6.35 9.14
C ILE A 95 8.06 -5.57 10.35
N LYS A 96 9.32 -5.14 10.28
CA LYS A 96 9.96 -4.36 11.36
C LYS A 96 9.98 -2.87 11.08
N ILE A 97 9.90 -2.49 9.82
CA ILE A 97 10.10 -1.11 9.37
C ILE A 97 8.95 -0.72 8.44
N ASN A 98 8.38 0.47 8.67
CA ASN A 98 7.45 1.09 7.75
C ASN A 98 8.25 1.91 6.73
N ILE A 99 8.31 1.46 5.50
CA ILE A 99 9.11 2.10 4.44
C ILE A 99 8.61 3.50 4.09
N VAL A 100 7.32 3.78 4.28
CA VAL A 100 6.76 5.11 4.00
C VAL A 100 7.31 6.12 5.01
N GLU A 101 7.37 5.74 6.27
CA GLU A 101 7.95 6.58 7.32
C GLU A 101 9.40 6.93 7.00
N LYS A 102 10.20 5.93 6.58
CA LYS A 102 11.58 6.17 6.17
C LYS A 102 11.67 7.05 4.92
N TYR A 103 10.80 6.84 3.96
CA TYR A 103 10.75 7.64 2.74
C TYR A 103 10.50 9.12 3.06
N ARG A 104 9.54 9.39 3.96
CA ARG A 104 9.19 10.77 4.35
C ARG A 104 10.30 11.45 5.18
N ASN A 105 11.16 10.68 5.84
CA ASN A 105 12.22 11.20 6.70
C ASN A 105 13.59 11.25 6.02
N ARG A 106 13.62 11.13 4.72
CA ARG A 106 14.85 11.25 3.94
C ARG A 106 15.40 12.68 3.95
#